data_31cfe874f32f6444be81006d759a1bb4
#
_entry.id   31cfe874f32f6444be81006d759a1bb4
#
_cell.length_a   1.000
_cell.length_b   1.000
_cell.length_c   1.000
_cell.angle_alpha   90.00
_cell.angle_beta   90.00
_cell.angle_gamma   90.00
#
_symmetry.space_group_name_H-M   'P 1'
#
loop_
_entity.id
_entity.type
_entity.pdbx_description
1 polymer ?
#
loop_
_entity_poly.entity_id
_entity_poly.type
_entity_poly.pdbx_seq_one_letter_code
_entity_poly.pdbx_strand_id
1 'polypeptide(L)'
;MGIFLAAIVLLVVAIMHMGAGGDGQYDKTRNLTYSHKGTYGTAGFLNPKEAGQVLDFVPDLRKHHGTILGEVDGRVVCIPEKTRFNGNLAIYGASGSKKTRAFCVNMILQCAARKSSLVICDPKSELYEKTSAYLRDQGYTVRVFNLVTPASSDSWNCLSEIDGQELMAQLFCDVIIRNTGSDRGDHFWDSAEMNLLKALVLFVERSYPPERRNIGEAYQLLVSCSEKELNELFDALPLGHPARAPYSIFRQSSESVRGGVIIGLGSRLQVFQNADIRAITSHDEIDLELPGKQPCAYYCITSDQDSTFDFLSSLFLSFIFIKLVRYADQNCPGGCLPVPVHVLGEELCACGVIPDLSRKISVIRSRNISMSCVFQNLAGLQNRYPNNQWQEILGNCDVQLFLGCTDALTAEFISSRSGEASVAVTSQAKQLGTWRISNYTPEYRETSGVGRRRLLTMDEVLRLDVDKALVIIRGRNILEVDKFDYSKHYEAKKLRPDKAAAHIPHWRSEASPTPAAPVPRTTPAPQKDTPAKKRKIITTSKESILSKPKTAKKEE
;
A
#
# COMPACT_ATOMS: atom_id res chain seq x y z
N MET A 1 -49.09 -57.84 -20.81
CA MET A 1 -48.87 -57.64 -19.35
C MET A 1 -47.49 -57.07 -19.03
N GLY A 2 -46.42 -57.53 -19.66
CA GLY A 2 -45.06 -57.03 -19.39
C GLY A 2 -44.78 -55.58 -19.75
N ILE A 3 -45.35 -55.09 -20.86
CA ILE A 3 -45.16 -53.71 -21.32
C ILE A 3 -45.87 -52.70 -20.38
N PHE A 4 -46.99 -53.09 -19.82
CA PHE A 4 -47.76 -52.24 -18.86
C PHE A 4 -47.01 -52.11 -17.52
N LEU A 5 -46.38 -53.23 -17.07
CA LEU A 5 -45.56 -53.23 -15.84
C LEU A 5 -44.31 -52.36 -15.99
N ALA A 6 -43.65 -52.43 -17.14
CA ALA A 6 -42.47 -51.61 -17.45
C ALA A 6 -42.81 -50.10 -17.52
N ALA A 7 -43.97 -49.76 -18.09
CA ALA A 7 -44.42 -48.38 -18.12
C ALA A 7 -44.75 -47.83 -16.72
N ILE A 8 -45.33 -48.66 -15.84
CA ILE A 8 -45.61 -48.29 -14.45
C ILE A 8 -44.28 -48.10 -13.67
N VAL A 9 -43.30 -49.01 -13.85
CA VAL A 9 -41.99 -48.89 -13.22
C VAL A 9 -41.27 -47.62 -13.70
N LEU A 10 -41.26 -47.33 -15.01
CA LEU A 10 -40.70 -46.13 -15.57
C LEU A 10 -41.44 -44.87 -15.06
N LEU A 11 -42.73 -44.91 -14.92
CA LEU A 11 -43.53 -43.79 -14.36
C LEU A 11 -43.21 -43.60 -12.88
N VAL A 12 -43.09 -44.67 -12.09
CA VAL A 12 -42.72 -44.61 -10.68
C VAL A 12 -41.28 -44.10 -10.51
N VAL A 13 -40.34 -44.54 -11.34
CA VAL A 13 -38.96 -44.06 -11.37
C VAL A 13 -38.93 -42.58 -11.80
N ALA A 14 -39.73 -42.18 -12.79
CA ALA A 14 -39.85 -40.78 -13.20
C ALA A 14 -40.48 -39.91 -12.09
N ILE A 15 -41.51 -40.41 -11.40
CA ILE A 15 -42.13 -39.71 -10.27
C ILE A 15 -41.16 -39.64 -9.08
N MET A 16 -40.40 -40.72 -8.80
CA MET A 16 -39.31 -40.67 -7.78
C MET A 16 -38.20 -39.70 -8.15
N HIS A 17 -37.82 -39.61 -9.43
CA HIS A 17 -36.86 -38.60 -9.90
C HIS A 17 -37.44 -37.16 -9.91
N MET A 18 -38.71 -37.01 -10.19
CA MET A 18 -39.40 -35.70 -10.11
C MET A 18 -39.66 -35.25 -8.65
N GLY A 19 -39.80 -36.22 -7.72
CA GLY A 19 -39.90 -35.89 -6.27
C GLY A 19 -38.57 -35.68 -5.56
N ALA A 20 -37.46 -36.08 -6.19
CA ALA A 20 -36.09 -35.90 -5.66
C ALA A 20 -35.43 -34.56 -6.09
N GLY A 21 -36.14 -33.72 -6.86
CA GLY A 21 -35.72 -32.35 -7.14
C GLY A 21 -35.84 -31.50 -5.89
N GLY A 22 -34.85 -31.61 -4.98
CA GLY A 22 -34.75 -30.71 -3.83
C GLY A 22 -34.79 -29.26 -4.29
N ASP A 23 -35.53 -28.42 -3.57
CA ASP A 23 -35.86 -27.01 -3.90
C ASP A 23 -34.61 -26.09 -3.80
N GLY A 24 -33.42 -26.56 -4.34
CA GLY A 24 -32.19 -25.80 -4.26
C GLY A 24 -30.93 -26.50 -4.77
N GLN A 25 -29.83 -25.77 -4.79
CA GLN A 25 -28.50 -26.26 -5.17
C GLN A 25 -27.72 -26.72 -3.93
N TYR A 26 -27.33 -28.01 -3.90
CA TYR A 26 -26.53 -28.58 -2.81
C TYR A 26 -25.05 -28.20 -2.93
N ASP A 27 -24.53 -27.60 -1.87
CA ASP A 27 -23.10 -27.34 -1.69
C ASP A 27 -22.47 -28.44 -0.84
N LYS A 28 -21.70 -29.32 -1.49
CA LYS A 28 -21.04 -30.45 -0.83
C LYS A 28 -19.96 -30.01 0.17
N THR A 29 -19.29 -28.90 -0.11
CA THR A 29 -18.20 -28.39 0.73
C THR A 29 -18.72 -27.88 2.06
N ARG A 30 -19.89 -27.21 2.04
CA ARG A 30 -20.53 -26.61 3.22
C ARG A 30 -21.65 -27.46 3.79
N ASN A 31 -21.98 -28.59 3.16
CA ASN A 31 -23.04 -29.53 3.54
C ASN A 31 -24.39 -28.82 3.77
N LEU A 32 -24.81 -27.98 2.83
CA LEU A 32 -26.06 -27.25 2.88
C LEU A 32 -26.68 -27.10 1.49
N THR A 33 -28.01 -26.85 1.44
CA THR A 33 -28.72 -26.63 0.19
C THR A 33 -29.16 -25.17 0.10
N TYR A 34 -28.71 -24.43 -0.91
CA TYR A 34 -29.20 -23.08 -1.23
C TYR A 34 -30.58 -23.19 -1.87
N SER A 35 -31.59 -22.51 -1.29
CA SER A 35 -32.94 -22.50 -1.83
C SER A 35 -33.06 -21.54 -3.01
N HIS A 36 -33.73 -21.96 -4.08
CA HIS A 36 -34.05 -21.08 -5.23
C HIS A 36 -35.09 -20.00 -4.91
N LYS A 37 -35.81 -20.10 -3.78
CA LYS A 37 -36.91 -19.16 -3.44
C LYS A 37 -36.42 -17.73 -3.12
N GLY A 38 -35.16 -17.55 -2.74
CA GLY A 38 -34.53 -16.23 -2.51
C GLY A 38 -35.22 -15.38 -1.41
N THR A 39 -36.04 -15.98 -0.54
CA THR A 39 -36.90 -15.29 0.46
C THR A 39 -36.10 -14.37 1.39
N TYR A 40 -34.90 -14.76 1.79
CA TYR A 40 -34.04 -14.02 2.70
C TYR A 40 -32.82 -13.41 2.02
N GLY A 41 -32.55 -13.76 0.78
CA GLY A 41 -31.43 -13.25 -0.01
C GLY A 41 -31.12 -14.19 -1.18
N THR A 42 -30.52 -13.61 -2.21
CA THR A 42 -30.19 -14.28 -3.48
C THR A 42 -28.68 -14.42 -3.70
N ALA A 43 -27.87 -14.19 -2.65
CA ALA A 43 -26.43 -14.38 -2.74
C ALA A 43 -26.09 -15.84 -3.06
N GLY A 44 -25.11 -16.03 -3.92
CA GLY A 44 -24.59 -17.32 -4.34
C GLY A 44 -23.19 -17.20 -4.89
N PHE A 45 -22.53 -18.30 -5.14
CA PHE A 45 -21.27 -18.28 -5.86
C PHE A 45 -21.52 -18.06 -7.35
N LEU A 46 -20.67 -17.22 -7.95
CA LEU A 46 -20.70 -16.96 -9.38
C LEU A 46 -20.22 -18.20 -10.13
N ASN A 47 -21.04 -18.71 -11.04
CA ASN A 47 -20.63 -19.84 -11.86
C ASN A 47 -19.74 -19.38 -13.02
N PRO A 48 -18.86 -20.27 -13.59
CA PRO A 48 -17.94 -19.90 -14.67
C PRO A 48 -18.64 -19.33 -15.93
N LYS A 49 -19.87 -19.72 -16.24
CA LYS A 49 -20.61 -19.20 -17.40
C LYS A 49 -21.03 -17.75 -17.19
N GLU A 50 -21.50 -17.41 -16.01
CA GLU A 50 -21.85 -16.04 -15.64
C GLU A 50 -20.61 -15.17 -15.47
N ALA A 51 -19.55 -15.71 -14.88
CA ALA A 51 -18.25 -15.06 -14.74
C ALA A 51 -17.65 -14.70 -16.11
N GLY A 52 -17.82 -15.58 -17.12
CA GLY A 52 -17.34 -15.39 -18.50
C GLY A 52 -17.98 -14.19 -19.24
N GLN A 53 -19.01 -13.53 -18.66
CA GLN A 53 -19.51 -12.27 -19.20
C GLN A 53 -18.62 -11.06 -18.90
N VAL A 54 -17.73 -11.17 -17.91
CA VAL A 54 -16.91 -10.06 -17.40
C VAL A 54 -15.46 -10.44 -17.16
N LEU A 55 -15.13 -11.73 -17.12
CA LEU A 55 -13.79 -12.29 -16.96
C LEU A 55 -13.50 -13.26 -18.10
N ASP A 56 -12.21 -13.41 -18.43
CA ASP A 56 -11.74 -14.37 -19.40
C ASP A 56 -11.22 -15.63 -18.70
N PHE A 57 -11.61 -16.82 -19.21
CA PHE A 57 -11.14 -18.12 -18.76
C PHE A 57 -10.15 -18.66 -19.79
N VAL A 58 -8.88 -18.48 -19.53
CA VAL A 58 -7.79 -18.62 -20.49
C VAL A 58 -7.08 -19.96 -20.33
N PRO A 59 -7.07 -20.82 -21.36
CA PRO A 59 -6.32 -22.08 -21.31
C PRO A 59 -4.81 -21.90 -21.56
N ASP A 60 -4.40 -20.83 -22.27
CA ASP A 60 -3.00 -20.55 -22.60
C ASP A 60 -2.70 -19.04 -22.45
N LEU A 61 -1.95 -18.68 -21.42
CA LEU A 61 -1.58 -17.29 -21.10
C LEU A 61 -0.68 -16.62 -22.16
N ARG A 62 -0.03 -17.37 -23.06
CA ARG A 62 0.85 -16.77 -24.09
C ARG A 62 0.10 -15.85 -25.04
N LYS A 63 -1.22 -16.03 -25.15
CA LYS A 63 -2.10 -15.25 -26.04
C LYS A 63 -2.97 -14.26 -25.28
N HIS A 64 -2.77 -14.12 -23.98
CA HIS A 64 -3.63 -13.28 -23.14
C HIS A 64 -2.81 -12.55 -22.07
N HIS A 65 -2.94 -11.23 -22.03
CA HIS A 65 -2.13 -10.37 -21.17
C HIS A 65 -2.95 -9.64 -20.10
N GLY A 66 -4.20 -10.05 -19.87
CA GLY A 66 -5.07 -9.52 -18.83
C GLY A 66 -4.56 -9.83 -17.41
N THR A 67 -5.10 -9.15 -16.41
CA THR A 67 -4.68 -9.34 -15.02
C THR A 67 -5.17 -10.67 -14.45
N ILE A 68 -4.27 -11.50 -13.96
CA ILE A 68 -4.57 -12.83 -13.40
C ILE A 68 -5.19 -12.69 -12.01
N LEU A 69 -6.32 -13.36 -11.78
CA LEU A 69 -7.03 -13.41 -10.50
C LEU A 69 -6.95 -14.80 -9.83
N GLY A 70 -6.70 -15.85 -10.60
CA GLY A 70 -6.65 -17.23 -10.13
C GLY A 70 -6.85 -18.23 -11.26
N GLU A 71 -7.28 -19.44 -10.92
CA GLU A 71 -7.63 -20.48 -11.89
C GLU A 71 -8.92 -21.22 -11.47
N VAL A 72 -9.68 -21.70 -12.45
CA VAL A 72 -10.87 -22.55 -12.26
C VAL A 72 -10.84 -23.65 -13.31
N ASP A 73 -10.96 -24.89 -12.89
CA ASP A 73 -10.95 -26.08 -13.77
C ASP A 73 -9.75 -26.08 -14.76
N GLY A 74 -8.57 -25.72 -14.29
CA GLY A 74 -7.33 -25.69 -15.08
C GLY A 74 -7.26 -24.54 -16.09
N ARG A 75 -8.19 -23.58 -16.06
CA ARG A 75 -8.16 -22.35 -16.86
C ARG A 75 -7.85 -21.14 -15.99
N VAL A 76 -6.94 -20.30 -16.45
CA VAL A 76 -6.57 -19.08 -15.74
C VAL A 76 -7.68 -18.05 -15.89
N VAL A 77 -8.11 -17.49 -14.76
CA VAL A 77 -9.14 -16.45 -14.71
C VAL A 77 -8.47 -15.09 -14.75
N CYS A 78 -8.79 -14.29 -15.77
CA CYS A 78 -8.20 -12.99 -16.00
C CYS A 78 -9.25 -11.87 -16.12
N ILE A 79 -8.88 -10.68 -15.69
CA ILE A 79 -9.60 -9.46 -16.12
C ILE A 79 -9.20 -9.21 -17.58
N PRO A 80 -10.14 -9.04 -18.51
CA PRO A 80 -9.84 -8.73 -19.91
C PRO A 80 -9.01 -7.46 -20.05
N GLU A 81 -8.13 -7.40 -21.05
CA GLU A 81 -7.36 -6.17 -21.35
C GLU A 81 -8.28 -4.98 -21.68
N LYS A 82 -9.34 -5.25 -22.44
CA LYS A 82 -10.39 -4.28 -22.72
C LYS A 82 -11.58 -4.56 -21.79
N THR A 83 -11.68 -3.80 -20.74
CA THR A 83 -12.72 -3.97 -19.74
C THR A 83 -13.41 -2.66 -19.39
N ARG A 84 -14.66 -2.75 -18.87
CA ARG A 84 -15.35 -1.62 -18.26
C ARG A 84 -14.86 -1.29 -16.85
N PHE A 85 -14.10 -2.18 -16.22
CA PHE A 85 -13.55 -1.97 -14.89
C PHE A 85 -12.50 -0.86 -14.90
N ASN A 86 -12.30 -0.22 -13.76
CA ASN A 86 -11.37 0.92 -13.66
C ASN A 86 -9.88 0.52 -13.56
N GLY A 87 -9.57 -0.76 -13.53
CA GLY A 87 -8.20 -1.27 -13.43
C GLY A 87 -7.60 -1.18 -12.02
N ASN A 88 -8.27 -0.53 -11.07
CA ASN A 88 -7.84 -0.51 -9.68
C ASN A 88 -8.29 -1.78 -8.96
N LEU A 89 -7.39 -2.34 -8.16
CA LEU A 89 -7.63 -3.58 -7.42
C LEU A 89 -7.31 -3.41 -5.93
N ALA A 90 -8.10 -4.07 -5.08
CA ALA A 90 -7.79 -4.23 -3.67
C ALA A 90 -7.50 -5.70 -3.38
N ILE A 91 -6.34 -5.98 -2.79
CA ILE A 91 -5.88 -7.34 -2.52
C ILE A 91 -5.69 -7.52 -1.02
N TYR A 92 -6.50 -8.40 -0.44
CA TYR A 92 -6.47 -8.76 0.98
C TYR A 92 -5.68 -10.04 1.16
N GLY A 93 -4.68 -10.02 2.05
CA GLY A 93 -3.96 -11.26 2.31
C GLY A 93 -3.06 -11.16 3.53
N ALA A 94 -3.33 -11.96 4.54
CA ALA A 94 -2.48 -12.10 5.72
C ALA A 94 -1.04 -12.54 5.37
N SER A 95 -0.13 -12.47 6.31
CA SER A 95 1.21 -13.04 6.13
C SER A 95 1.09 -14.54 5.81
N GLY A 96 1.86 -15.02 4.82
CA GLY A 96 1.79 -16.41 4.35
C GLY A 96 0.63 -16.73 3.40
N SER A 97 -0.28 -15.81 3.11
CA SER A 97 -1.41 -16.03 2.16
C SER A 97 -1.01 -16.13 0.69
N LYS A 98 0.29 -16.12 0.38
CA LYS A 98 0.86 -16.19 -0.98
C LYS A 98 0.62 -14.94 -1.83
N LYS A 99 0.44 -13.73 -1.25
CA LYS A 99 0.22 -12.47 -1.99
C LYS A 99 1.23 -12.27 -3.13
N THR A 100 2.52 -12.30 -2.80
CA THR A 100 3.62 -12.12 -3.75
C THR A 100 3.56 -13.17 -4.87
N ARG A 101 3.30 -14.44 -4.53
CA ARG A 101 3.30 -15.56 -5.48
C ARG A 101 2.04 -15.62 -6.34
N ALA A 102 0.87 -15.38 -5.74
CA ALA A 102 -0.42 -15.52 -6.43
C ALA A 102 -0.83 -14.25 -7.19
N PHE A 103 -0.33 -13.07 -6.77
CA PHE A 103 -0.77 -11.81 -7.37
C PHE A 103 0.39 -10.91 -7.83
N CYS A 104 1.31 -10.47 -6.94
CA CYS A 104 2.24 -9.40 -7.27
C CYS A 104 3.20 -9.74 -8.42
N VAL A 105 3.84 -10.91 -8.38
CA VAL A 105 4.74 -11.35 -9.47
C VAL A 105 3.96 -11.56 -10.76
N ASN A 106 2.77 -12.18 -10.70
CA ASN A 106 1.90 -12.35 -11.87
C ASN A 106 1.52 -11.01 -12.50
N MET A 107 1.19 -9.99 -11.69
CA MET A 107 0.89 -8.64 -12.17
C MET A 107 2.08 -8.05 -12.92
N ILE A 108 3.30 -8.17 -12.38
CA ILE A 108 4.53 -7.67 -13.03
C ILE A 108 4.76 -8.38 -14.38
N LEU A 109 4.63 -9.72 -14.43
CA LEU A 109 4.79 -10.49 -15.65
C LEU A 109 3.77 -10.11 -16.73
N GLN A 110 2.52 -9.91 -16.33
CA GLN A 110 1.45 -9.48 -17.24
C GLN A 110 1.63 -8.03 -17.71
N CYS A 111 2.09 -7.12 -16.84
CA CYS A 111 2.44 -5.76 -17.25
C CYS A 111 3.61 -5.77 -18.23
N ALA A 112 4.62 -6.62 -18.03
CA ALA A 112 5.73 -6.79 -18.96
C ALA A 112 5.25 -7.28 -20.34
N ALA A 113 4.33 -8.22 -20.38
CA ALA A 113 3.74 -8.72 -21.62
C ALA A 113 2.95 -7.64 -22.39
N ARG A 114 2.26 -6.73 -21.67
CA ARG A 114 1.53 -5.58 -22.25
C ARG A 114 2.43 -4.39 -22.60
N LYS A 115 3.70 -4.40 -22.19
CA LYS A 115 4.60 -3.24 -22.24
C LYS A 115 4.08 -2.05 -21.44
N SER A 116 3.35 -2.31 -20.34
CA SER A 116 2.91 -1.29 -19.40
C SER A 116 4.03 -0.96 -18.42
N SER A 117 4.19 0.30 -18.07
CA SER A 117 5.12 0.72 -17.02
C SER A 117 4.65 0.30 -15.63
N LEU A 118 5.58 0.13 -14.73
CA LEU A 118 5.37 -0.30 -13.36
C LEU A 118 5.99 0.71 -12.38
N VAL A 119 5.25 1.07 -11.35
CA VAL A 119 5.75 1.75 -10.15
C VAL A 119 5.43 0.86 -8.95
N ILE A 120 6.45 0.33 -8.31
CA ILE A 120 6.32 -0.73 -7.32
C ILE A 120 6.80 -0.23 -5.97
N CYS A 121 5.94 -0.25 -4.95
CA CYS A 121 6.35 -0.11 -3.55
C CYS A 121 6.66 -1.52 -3.04
N ASP A 122 7.91 -1.78 -2.64
CA ASP A 122 8.46 -3.09 -2.30
C ASP A 122 9.15 -3.07 -0.93
N PRO A 123 8.41 -3.24 0.19
CA PRO A 123 8.98 -3.11 1.53
C PRO A 123 10.06 -4.13 1.88
N LYS A 124 10.19 -5.22 1.12
CA LYS A 124 11.13 -6.32 1.39
C LYS A 124 12.20 -6.49 0.31
N SER A 125 12.22 -5.64 -0.70
CA SER A 125 13.01 -5.82 -1.93
C SER A 125 12.76 -7.15 -2.68
N GLU A 126 11.75 -7.92 -2.26
CA GLU A 126 11.47 -9.24 -2.82
C GLU A 126 11.06 -9.17 -4.30
N LEU A 127 10.25 -8.16 -4.66
CA LEU A 127 9.81 -7.96 -6.03
C LEU A 127 10.96 -7.48 -6.91
N TYR A 128 11.77 -6.55 -6.42
CA TYR A 128 12.98 -6.11 -7.13
C TYR A 128 13.90 -7.28 -7.40
N GLU A 129 14.26 -8.04 -6.35
CA GLU A 129 15.19 -9.16 -6.46
C GLU A 129 14.73 -10.25 -7.41
N LYS A 130 13.42 -10.46 -7.54
CA LYS A 130 12.85 -11.47 -8.44
C LYS A 130 12.67 -11.00 -9.88
N THR A 131 12.40 -9.71 -10.10
CA THR A 131 11.85 -9.26 -11.38
C THR A 131 12.65 -8.18 -12.09
N SER A 132 13.58 -7.47 -11.41
CA SER A 132 14.34 -6.35 -12.00
C SER A 132 15.21 -6.79 -13.18
N ALA A 133 15.95 -7.91 -13.04
CA ALA A 133 16.77 -8.43 -14.13
C ALA A 133 15.93 -8.85 -15.35
N TYR A 134 14.80 -9.52 -15.11
CA TYR A 134 13.87 -9.90 -16.18
C TYR A 134 13.33 -8.66 -16.91
N LEU A 135 12.92 -7.62 -16.19
CA LEU A 135 12.39 -6.40 -16.82
C LEU A 135 13.45 -5.65 -17.63
N ARG A 136 14.70 -5.61 -17.15
CA ARG A 136 15.83 -5.08 -17.97
C ARG A 136 15.99 -5.87 -19.27
N ASP A 137 15.93 -7.21 -19.21
CA ASP A 137 16.01 -8.08 -20.39
C ASP A 137 14.81 -7.87 -21.35
N GLN A 138 13.64 -7.44 -20.81
CA GLN A 138 12.48 -7.05 -21.63
C GLN A 138 12.57 -5.62 -22.21
N GLY A 139 13.67 -4.90 -21.98
CA GLY A 139 13.91 -3.56 -22.49
C GLY A 139 13.29 -2.43 -21.65
N TYR A 140 12.99 -2.68 -20.38
CA TYR A 140 12.49 -1.66 -19.47
C TYR A 140 13.63 -0.79 -18.94
N THR A 141 13.39 0.51 -18.81
CA THR A 141 14.20 1.37 -17.95
C THR A 141 13.88 1.05 -16.50
N VAL A 142 14.79 0.38 -15.80
CA VAL A 142 14.63 0.01 -14.39
C VAL A 142 15.34 1.04 -13.53
N ARG A 143 14.61 1.62 -12.55
CA ARG A 143 15.13 2.52 -11.52
C ARG A 143 14.77 2.01 -10.14
N VAL A 144 15.63 2.28 -9.16
CA VAL A 144 15.40 1.86 -7.77
C VAL A 144 15.65 3.03 -6.81
N PHE A 145 14.61 3.43 -6.10
CA PHE A 145 14.71 4.35 -4.97
C PHE A 145 14.73 3.52 -3.69
N ASN A 146 15.94 3.24 -3.19
CA ASN A 146 16.20 2.30 -2.09
C ASN A 146 16.45 3.04 -0.79
N LEU A 147 15.45 3.07 0.07
CA LEU A 147 15.53 3.72 1.39
C LEU A 147 16.09 2.80 2.49
N VAL A 148 16.23 1.49 2.22
CA VAL A 148 16.82 0.51 3.14
C VAL A 148 18.34 0.51 3.03
N THR A 149 18.84 0.58 1.79
CA THR A 149 20.28 0.66 1.50
C THR A 149 20.52 1.85 0.56
N PRO A 150 20.55 3.09 1.08
CA PRO A 150 20.60 4.29 0.22
C PRO A 150 21.84 4.36 -0.65
N ALA A 151 22.96 3.78 -0.22
CA ALA A 151 24.17 3.67 -1.02
C ALA A 151 23.98 2.88 -2.34
N SER A 152 22.92 2.08 -2.45
CA SER A 152 22.53 1.32 -3.64
C SER A 152 21.21 1.83 -4.23
N SER A 153 20.95 3.14 -4.14
CA SER A 153 19.76 3.80 -4.65
C SER A 153 20.10 4.71 -5.82
N ASP A 154 19.32 4.68 -6.89
CA ASP A 154 19.27 5.79 -7.82
C ASP A 154 18.81 7.03 -7.06
N SER A 155 19.26 8.21 -7.48
CA SER A 155 18.93 9.46 -6.79
C SER A 155 17.68 10.10 -7.38
N TRP A 156 16.96 10.77 -6.49
CA TRP A 156 15.78 11.56 -6.83
C TRP A 156 15.73 12.83 -5.98
N ASN A 157 15.98 13.95 -6.60
CA ASN A 157 15.86 15.24 -5.94
C ASN A 157 14.38 15.63 -5.86
N CYS A 158 13.76 15.29 -4.74
CA CYS A 158 12.34 15.57 -4.54
C CYS A 158 11.98 17.06 -4.58
N LEU A 159 12.94 17.96 -4.34
CA LEU A 159 12.72 19.41 -4.40
C LEU A 159 12.57 19.92 -5.84
N SER A 160 13.21 19.26 -6.82
CA SER A 160 13.10 19.62 -8.24
C SER A 160 11.66 19.50 -8.77
N GLU A 161 10.84 18.67 -8.12
CA GLU A 161 9.45 18.45 -8.49
C GLU A 161 8.54 19.67 -8.24
N ILE A 162 9.01 20.64 -7.46
CA ILE A 162 8.30 21.91 -7.19
C ILE A 162 8.27 22.76 -8.44
N ASP A 163 9.34 22.76 -9.23
CA ASP A 163 9.43 23.42 -10.54
C ASP A 163 8.92 24.86 -10.51
N GLY A 164 9.33 25.63 -9.51
CA GLY A 164 8.95 27.01 -9.33
C GLY A 164 7.48 27.27 -8.97
N GLN A 165 6.69 26.26 -8.68
CA GLN A 165 5.25 26.40 -8.43
C GLN A 165 4.95 26.38 -6.93
N GLU A 166 4.44 27.48 -6.39
CA GLU A 166 4.09 27.60 -4.96
C GLU A 166 3.07 26.55 -4.49
N LEU A 167 2.16 26.12 -5.38
CA LEU A 167 1.21 25.06 -5.09
C LEU A 167 1.92 23.71 -4.89
N MET A 168 2.95 23.43 -5.70
CA MET A 168 3.75 22.20 -5.53
C MET A 168 4.55 22.25 -4.23
N ALA A 169 5.11 23.40 -3.86
CA ALA A 169 5.77 23.57 -2.56
C ALA A 169 4.81 23.33 -1.39
N GLN A 170 3.54 23.76 -1.51
CA GLN A 170 2.52 23.47 -0.50
C GLN A 170 2.25 21.97 -0.39
N LEU A 171 2.04 21.27 -1.52
CA LEU A 171 1.81 19.82 -1.54
C LEU A 171 3.02 19.04 -1.01
N PHE A 172 4.22 19.46 -1.37
CA PHE A 172 5.47 18.90 -0.86
C PHE A 172 5.54 18.95 0.67
N CYS A 173 5.30 20.12 1.24
CA CYS A 173 5.32 20.32 2.68
C CYS A 173 4.19 19.54 3.38
N ASP A 174 2.98 19.49 2.79
CA ASP A 174 1.84 18.74 3.35
C ASP A 174 2.15 17.24 3.47
N VAL A 175 2.78 16.64 2.44
CA VAL A 175 3.18 15.23 2.49
C VAL A 175 4.19 14.98 3.63
N ILE A 176 5.19 15.85 3.79
CA ILE A 176 6.21 15.71 4.83
C ILE A 176 5.56 15.81 6.22
N ILE A 177 4.79 16.88 6.46
CA ILE A 177 4.19 17.11 7.77
C ILE A 177 3.24 15.99 8.17
N ARG A 178 2.39 15.50 7.27
CA ARG A 178 1.45 14.39 7.55
C ARG A 178 2.15 13.06 7.86
N ASN A 179 3.29 12.78 7.25
CA ASN A 179 4.01 11.51 7.45
C ASN A 179 5.05 11.56 8.58
N THR A 180 5.36 12.75 9.11
CA THR A 180 6.33 12.93 10.20
C THR A 180 5.68 13.45 11.48
N GLY A 181 4.34 13.57 11.50
CA GLY A 181 3.56 14.04 12.63
C GLY A 181 3.68 13.10 13.83
N SER A 182 3.67 13.66 15.05
CA SER A 182 3.45 12.90 16.26
C SER A 182 1.95 12.66 16.45
N ASP A 183 1.55 11.52 17.06
CA ASP A 183 0.16 11.15 17.39
C ASP A 183 -0.59 12.16 18.28
N ARG A 184 0.02 13.30 18.59
CA ARG A 184 -0.53 14.30 19.51
C ARG A 184 -1.67 15.13 18.93
N GLY A 185 -1.96 15.05 17.62
CA GLY A 185 -3.13 15.69 17.00
C GLY A 185 -3.19 17.22 17.12
N ASP A 186 -2.07 17.88 17.39
CA ASP A 186 -2.02 19.33 17.56
C ASP A 186 -1.80 20.04 16.22
N HIS A 187 -2.90 20.32 15.55
CA HIS A 187 -2.93 21.03 14.27
C HIS A 187 -2.23 22.40 14.28
N PHE A 188 -2.06 23.00 15.46
CA PHE A 188 -1.37 24.29 15.58
C PHE A 188 0.11 24.15 15.24
N TRP A 189 0.80 23.16 15.83
CA TRP A 189 2.21 22.92 15.59
C TRP A 189 2.47 22.48 14.15
N ASP A 190 1.65 21.57 13.63
CA ASP A 190 1.75 21.13 12.24
C ASP A 190 1.63 22.31 11.25
N SER A 191 0.69 23.22 11.50
CA SER A 191 0.51 24.41 10.65
C SER A 191 1.68 25.39 10.74
N ALA A 192 2.24 25.58 11.93
CA ALA A 192 3.36 26.47 12.15
C ALA A 192 4.66 25.91 11.52
N GLU A 193 4.93 24.63 11.70
CA GLU A 193 6.07 23.92 11.10
C GLU A 193 5.96 23.87 9.57
N MET A 194 4.74 23.67 9.04
CA MET A 194 4.47 23.72 7.59
C MET A 194 4.83 25.07 6.99
N ASN A 195 4.49 26.19 7.64
CA ASN A 195 4.84 27.53 7.16
C ASN A 195 6.36 27.75 7.15
N LEU A 196 7.07 27.33 8.20
CA LEU A 196 8.52 27.42 8.22
C LEU A 196 9.15 26.54 7.15
N LEU A 197 8.72 25.27 7.02
CA LEU A 197 9.21 24.36 5.98
C LEU A 197 8.99 24.94 4.58
N LYS A 198 7.78 25.45 4.30
CA LYS A 198 7.46 26.07 3.02
C LYS A 198 8.35 27.27 2.72
N ALA A 199 8.64 28.09 3.72
CA ALA A 199 9.55 29.22 3.57
C ALA A 199 10.97 28.77 3.19
N LEU A 200 11.53 27.78 3.92
CA LEU A 200 12.87 27.26 3.67
C LEU A 200 12.97 26.60 2.28
N VAL A 201 11.97 25.77 1.92
CA VAL A 201 11.90 25.08 0.63
C VAL A 201 11.85 26.08 -0.54
N LEU A 202 10.96 27.07 -0.48
CA LEU A 202 10.87 28.10 -1.51
C LEU A 202 12.11 29.00 -1.56
N PHE A 203 12.75 29.23 -0.41
CA PHE A 203 14.00 29.97 -0.36
C PHE A 203 15.12 29.22 -1.09
N VAL A 204 15.34 27.94 -0.78
CA VAL A 204 16.36 27.10 -1.42
C VAL A 204 16.09 26.95 -2.91
N GLU A 205 14.84 26.66 -3.29
CA GLU A 205 14.45 26.47 -4.68
C GLU A 205 14.70 27.71 -5.55
N ARG A 206 14.47 28.93 -5.00
CA ARG A 206 14.57 30.18 -5.75
C ARG A 206 15.92 30.89 -5.63
N SER A 207 16.61 30.76 -4.50
CA SER A 207 17.79 31.57 -4.20
C SER A 207 19.11 30.81 -4.35
N TYR A 208 19.07 29.47 -4.31
CA TYR A 208 20.29 28.66 -4.44
C TYR A 208 20.60 28.34 -5.90
N PRO A 209 21.89 28.11 -6.24
CA PRO A 209 22.27 27.61 -7.55
C PRO A 209 21.71 26.18 -7.76
N PRO A 210 21.44 25.75 -9.02
CA PRO A 210 20.76 24.48 -9.32
C PRO A 210 21.33 23.27 -8.59
N GLU A 211 22.64 23.17 -8.44
CA GLU A 211 23.36 22.04 -7.82
C GLU A 211 23.09 21.94 -6.31
N ARG A 212 22.62 23.00 -5.70
CA ARG A 212 22.29 23.09 -4.27
C ARG A 212 20.79 23.16 -3.99
N ARG A 213 19.94 23.06 -4.99
CA ARG A 213 18.47 23.06 -4.82
C ARG A 213 17.97 21.69 -4.40
N ASN A 214 18.15 21.31 -3.15
CA ASN A 214 17.70 20.05 -2.60
C ASN A 214 17.21 20.21 -1.16
N ILE A 215 16.48 19.22 -0.67
CA ILE A 215 15.88 19.26 0.68
C ILE A 215 16.94 19.21 1.79
N GLY A 216 18.10 18.61 1.53
CA GLY A 216 19.22 18.59 2.47
C GLY A 216 19.74 19.99 2.74
N GLU A 217 19.79 20.88 1.75
CA GLU A 217 20.15 22.29 1.93
C GLU A 217 19.10 23.07 2.75
N ALA A 218 17.81 22.77 2.58
CA ALA A 218 16.77 23.37 3.43
C ALA A 218 16.93 22.93 4.90
N TYR A 219 17.29 21.66 5.13
CA TYR A 219 17.64 21.16 6.46
C TYR A 219 18.89 21.84 7.01
N GLN A 220 19.97 21.96 6.22
CA GLN A 220 21.21 22.62 6.64
C GLN A 220 20.94 24.09 7.01
N LEU A 221 20.14 24.80 6.23
CA LEU A 221 19.74 26.17 6.53
C LEU A 221 19.03 26.28 7.89
N LEU A 222 18.10 25.34 8.18
CA LEU A 222 17.36 25.30 9.45
C LEU A 222 18.29 25.09 10.66
N VAL A 223 19.30 24.18 10.54
CA VAL A 223 20.13 23.79 11.69
C VAL A 223 21.38 24.62 11.85
N SER A 224 21.83 25.30 10.78
CA SER A 224 23.08 26.08 10.80
C SER A 224 22.85 27.56 11.14
N CYS A 225 21.64 28.09 10.91
CA CYS A 225 21.32 29.48 11.16
C CYS A 225 20.56 29.65 12.48
N SER A 226 20.97 30.64 13.27
CA SER A 226 20.16 31.13 14.38
C SER A 226 18.88 31.80 13.88
N GLU A 227 17.88 31.96 14.73
CA GLU A 227 16.64 32.67 14.37
C GLU A 227 16.92 34.10 13.85
N LYS A 228 17.92 34.77 14.43
CA LYS A 228 18.32 36.12 14.00
C LYS A 228 18.88 36.11 12.58
N GLU A 229 19.76 35.16 12.26
CA GLU A 229 20.32 35.04 10.91
C GLU A 229 19.24 34.68 9.89
N LEU A 230 18.30 33.79 10.25
CA LEU A 230 17.14 33.50 9.39
C LEU A 230 16.31 34.79 9.16
N ASN A 231 16.03 35.59 10.20
CA ASN A 231 15.30 36.82 10.04
C ASN A 231 16.01 37.78 9.07
N GLU A 232 17.32 37.98 9.21
CA GLU A 232 18.14 38.85 8.34
C GLU A 232 18.10 38.33 6.88
N LEU A 233 18.16 37.03 6.69
CA LEU A 233 18.17 36.38 5.40
C LEU A 233 16.81 36.57 4.67
N PHE A 234 15.69 36.34 5.36
CA PHE A 234 14.35 36.53 4.77
C PHE A 234 13.96 37.99 4.61
N ASP A 235 14.46 38.90 5.45
CA ASP A 235 14.24 40.34 5.32
C ASP A 235 14.99 40.93 4.09
N ALA A 236 16.13 40.38 3.73
CA ALA A 236 16.91 40.73 2.54
C ALA A 236 16.25 40.34 1.21
N LEU A 237 15.25 39.44 1.23
CA LEU A 237 14.58 39.00 0.00
C LEU A 237 13.74 40.15 -0.62
N PRO A 238 13.60 40.18 -1.95
CA PRO A 238 12.67 41.09 -2.64
C PRO A 238 11.24 40.94 -2.15
N LEU A 239 10.46 42.02 -2.16
CA LEU A 239 9.06 42.01 -1.68
C LEU A 239 8.16 40.96 -2.34
N GLY A 240 8.40 40.64 -3.61
CA GLY A 240 7.65 39.61 -4.36
C GLY A 240 8.17 38.18 -4.21
N HIS A 241 9.18 37.93 -3.37
CA HIS A 241 9.73 36.59 -3.22
C HIS A 241 8.76 35.66 -2.49
N PRO A 242 8.42 34.44 -3.06
CA PRO A 242 7.37 33.58 -2.52
C PRO A 242 7.65 33.05 -1.10
N ALA A 243 8.91 32.97 -0.70
CA ALA A 243 9.29 32.50 0.63
C ALA A 243 8.95 33.49 1.74
N ARG A 244 8.74 34.81 1.43
CA ARG A 244 8.48 35.83 2.46
C ARG A 244 7.15 35.64 3.18
N ALA A 245 6.09 35.34 2.45
CA ALA A 245 4.75 35.23 3.04
C ALA A 245 4.68 34.11 4.11
N PRO A 246 5.06 32.86 3.83
CA PRO A 246 5.05 31.78 4.83
C PRO A 246 6.03 32.07 5.99
N TYR A 247 7.19 32.69 5.73
CA TYR A 247 8.11 33.07 6.79
C TYR A 247 7.51 34.15 7.70
N SER A 248 6.80 35.13 7.13
CA SER A 248 6.13 36.20 7.90
C SER A 248 5.07 35.64 8.85
N ILE A 249 4.32 34.60 8.43
CA ILE A 249 3.35 33.90 9.29
C ILE A 249 4.07 33.24 10.46
N PHE A 250 5.15 32.50 10.22
CA PHE A 250 5.98 31.89 11.26
C PHE A 250 6.48 32.96 12.26
N ARG A 251 7.00 34.09 11.76
CA ARG A 251 7.59 35.17 12.55
C ARG A 251 6.56 35.90 13.46
N GLN A 252 5.26 35.90 13.12
CA GLN A 252 4.21 36.47 13.96
C GLN A 252 3.98 35.74 15.29
N SER A 253 4.46 34.51 15.39
CA SER A 253 4.37 33.72 16.63
C SER A 253 5.28 34.32 17.72
N SER A 254 4.98 34.02 18.99
CA SER A 254 5.86 34.39 20.11
C SER A 254 7.22 33.69 20.02
N GLU A 255 8.25 34.25 20.63
CA GLU A 255 9.61 33.69 20.64
C GLU A 255 9.65 32.24 21.13
N SER A 256 8.93 31.94 22.22
CA SER A 256 8.82 30.58 22.73
C SER A 256 8.20 29.61 21.72
N VAL A 257 7.18 30.02 20.97
CA VAL A 257 6.55 29.22 19.93
C VAL A 257 7.50 29.00 18.76
N ARG A 258 8.18 30.06 18.30
CA ARG A 258 9.13 29.96 17.19
C ARG A 258 10.27 29.01 17.49
N GLY A 259 10.82 29.06 18.72
CA GLY A 259 11.84 28.09 19.15
C GLY A 259 11.33 26.64 19.14
N GLY A 260 10.10 26.42 19.58
CA GLY A 260 9.44 25.11 19.52
C GLY A 260 9.26 24.62 18.08
N VAL A 261 8.82 25.48 17.17
CA VAL A 261 8.63 25.17 15.74
C VAL A 261 9.97 24.81 15.06
N ILE A 262 11.05 25.55 15.33
CA ILE A 262 12.39 25.24 14.79
C ILE A 262 12.87 23.87 15.25
N ILE A 263 12.74 23.57 16.55
CA ILE A 263 13.14 22.26 17.10
C ILE A 263 12.26 21.15 16.55
N GLY A 264 10.94 21.35 16.49
CA GLY A 264 9.99 20.37 15.97
C GLY A 264 10.29 20.02 14.50
N LEU A 265 10.43 21.05 13.66
CA LEU A 265 10.77 20.85 12.25
C LEU A 265 12.15 20.22 12.06
N GLY A 266 13.15 20.61 12.87
CA GLY A 266 14.47 19.99 12.88
C GLY A 266 14.42 18.50 13.21
N SER A 267 13.55 18.12 14.15
CA SER A 267 13.31 16.71 14.50
C SER A 267 12.64 15.93 13.36
N ARG A 268 11.65 16.52 12.67
CA ARG A 268 10.99 15.89 11.51
C ARG A 268 11.95 15.63 10.36
N LEU A 269 12.89 16.54 10.14
CA LEU A 269 13.86 16.47 9.04
C LEU A 269 15.20 15.85 9.45
N GLN A 270 15.32 15.28 10.66
CA GLN A 270 16.59 14.73 11.17
C GLN A 270 17.19 13.62 10.30
N VAL A 271 16.39 12.95 9.48
CA VAL A 271 16.87 11.93 8.55
C VAL A 271 17.94 12.47 7.58
N PHE A 272 17.92 13.78 7.28
CA PHE A 272 18.91 14.46 6.45
C PHE A 272 20.24 14.74 7.18
N GLN A 273 20.40 14.29 8.43
CA GLN A 273 21.72 14.16 9.05
C GLN A 273 22.53 13.03 8.40
N ASN A 274 21.86 12.01 7.87
CA ASN A 274 22.51 10.92 7.16
C ASN A 274 23.05 11.40 5.80
N ALA A 275 24.34 11.16 5.55
CA ALA A 275 25.02 11.58 4.32
C ALA A 275 24.48 10.86 3.07
N ASP A 276 24.15 9.56 3.19
CA ASP A 276 23.62 8.78 2.07
C ASP A 276 22.23 9.25 1.67
N ILE A 277 21.37 9.60 2.65
CA ILE A 277 20.04 10.17 2.36
C ILE A 277 20.15 11.52 1.66
N ARG A 278 21.10 12.38 2.09
CA ARG A 278 21.36 13.63 1.37
C ARG A 278 21.83 13.38 -0.05
N ALA A 279 22.72 12.41 -0.25
CA ALA A 279 23.23 12.08 -1.57
C ALA A 279 22.13 11.64 -2.54
N ILE A 280 21.25 10.70 -2.13
CA ILE A 280 20.17 10.21 -2.99
C ILE A 280 19.06 11.23 -3.23
N THR A 281 19.01 12.32 -2.46
CA THR A 281 18.03 13.40 -2.62
C THR A 281 18.63 14.68 -3.22
N SER A 282 19.89 14.66 -3.66
CA SER A 282 20.58 15.82 -4.22
C SER A 282 20.76 15.79 -5.73
N HIS A 283 20.54 14.66 -6.39
CA HIS A 283 20.71 14.47 -7.84
C HIS A 283 19.41 13.94 -8.44
N ASP A 284 19.21 14.09 -9.74
CA ASP A 284 18.03 13.63 -10.47
C ASP A 284 18.40 12.56 -11.50
N GLU A 285 18.20 11.28 -11.13
CA GLU A 285 18.33 10.12 -12.04
C GLU A 285 16.96 9.50 -12.35
N ILE A 286 15.93 9.85 -11.57
CA ILE A 286 14.57 9.31 -11.71
C ILE A 286 13.63 10.41 -12.23
N ASP A 287 13.31 10.36 -13.53
CA ASP A 287 12.26 11.19 -14.14
C ASP A 287 10.88 10.59 -13.87
N LEU A 288 10.03 11.28 -13.08
CA LEU A 288 8.71 10.79 -12.69
C LEU A 288 7.69 10.77 -13.85
N GLU A 289 7.96 11.44 -14.96
CA GLU A 289 7.09 11.42 -16.15
C GLU A 289 7.45 10.30 -17.13
N LEU A 290 8.69 9.80 -17.08
CA LEU A 290 9.20 8.81 -18.00
C LEU A 290 8.34 7.53 -18.10
N PRO A 291 7.74 6.99 -17.00
CA PRO A 291 6.86 5.84 -17.07
C PRO A 291 5.64 6.03 -17.99
N GLY A 292 5.18 7.26 -18.16
CA GLY A 292 4.09 7.58 -19.11
C GLY A 292 4.54 7.66 -20.57
N LYS A 293 5.83 7.78 -20.81
CA LYS A 293 6.44 8.01 -22.14
C LYS A 293 6.96 6.72 -22.78
N GLN A 294 7.58 5.86 -21.98
CA GLN A 294 8.16 4.59 -22.40
C GLN A 294 8.07 3.53 -21.28
N PRO A 295 8.21 2.22 -21.60
CA PRO A 295 8.17 1.18 -20.59
C PRO A 295 9.27 1.33 -19.54
N CYS A 296 8.85 1.57 -18.30
CA CYS A 296 9.71 1.75 -17.13
C CYS A 296 9.27 0.82 -15.99
N ALA A 297 10.20 0.46 -15.12
CA ALA A 297 9.92 -0.22 -13.86
C ALA A 297 10.65 0.50 -12.73
N TYR A 298 9.90 1.23 -11.91
CA TYR A 298 10.41 1.98 -10.77
C TYR A 298 10.09 1.23 -9.49
N TYR A 299 11.12 0.92 -8.71
CA TYR A 299 11.00 0.26 -7.42
C TYR A 299 11.30 1.27 -6.32
N CYS A 300 10.34 1.49 -5.44
CA CYS A 300 10.51 2.22 -4.20
C CYS A 300 10.65 1.18 -3.07
N ILE A 301 11.88 0.94 -2.62
CA ILE A 301 12.18 -0.03 -1.58
C ILE A 301 12.16 0.69 -0.23
N THR A 302 11.23 0.28 0.65
CA THR A 302 11.05 0.83 2.00
C THR A 302 11.35 -0.24 3.06
N SER A 303 11.44 0.15 4.34
CA SER A 303 11.55 -0.81 5.43
C SER A 303 10.16 -1.28 5.88
N ASP A 304 10.02 -2.57 6.16
CA ASP A 304 8.85 -3.14 6.84
C ASP A 304 8.95 -3.10 8.37
N GLN A 305 10.10 -2.67 8.90
CA GLN A 305 10.39 -2.64 10.35
C GLN A 305 10.44 -1.22 10.91
N ASP A 306 10.67 -0.22 10.07
CA ASP A 306 10.98 1.14 10.47
C ASP A 306 10.28 2.16 9.56
N SER A 307 9.52 3.05 10.15
CA SER A 307 8.75 4.09 9.45
C SER A 307 9.53 5.40 9.23
N THR A 308 10.81 5.46 9.61
CA THR A 308 11.63 6.69 9.54
C THR A 308 11.63 7.34 8.15
N PHE A 309 11.58 6.53 7.10
CA PHE A 309 11.62 6.99 5.72
C PHE A 309 10.25 6.96 5.01
N ASP A 310 9.17 6.67 5.72
CA ASP A 310 7.80 6.61 5.14
C ASP A 310 7.43 7.88 4.39
N PHE A 311 7.88 9.05 4.88
CA PHE A 311 7.59 10.31 4.22
C PHE A 311 8.24 10.45 2.83
N LEU A 312 9.44 9.90 2.62
CA LEU A 312 10.12 9.92 1.32
C LEU A 312 9.42 9.01 0.30
N SER A 313 9.00 7.81 0.72
CA SER A 313 8.23 6.90 -0.14
C SER A 313 6.85 7.47 -0.46
N SER A 314 6.18 8.06 0.54
CA SER A 314 4.90 8.75 0.33
C SER A 314 5.03 9.95 -0.62
N LEU A 315 6.11 10.73 -0.48
CA LEU A 315 6.43 11.85 -1.34
C LEU A 315 6.65 11.37 -2.79
N PHE A 316 7.48 10.34 -2.97
CA PHE A 316 7.75 9.73 -4.27
C PHE A 316 6.46 9.28 -4.95
N LEU A 317 5.62 8.48 -4.28
CA LEU A 317 4.37 7.99 -4.83
C LEU A 317 3.36 9.13 -5.08
N SER A 318 3.31 10.13 -4.20
CA SER A 318 2.41 11.28 -4.38
C SER A 318 2.77 12.09 -5.63
N PHE A 319 4.06 12.34 -5.85
CA PHE A 319 4.53 13.09 -7.01
C PHE A 319 4.46 12.28 -8.31
N ILE A 320 4.63 10.96 -8.28
CA ILE A 320 4.35 10.08 -9.43
C ILE A 320 2.92 10.31 -9.94
N PHE A 321 1.91 10.25 -9.06
CA PHE A 321 0.53 10.50 -9.48
C PHE A 321 0.34 11.93 -10.03
N ILE A 322 0.90 12.94 -9.36
CA ILE A 322 0.76 14.34 -9.78
C ILE A 322 1.41 14.56 -11.14
N LYS A 323 2.64 14.11 -11.33
CA LYS A 323 3.40 14.33 -12.57
C LYS A 323 2.81 13.56 -13.74
N LEU A 324 2.45 12.29 -13.56
CA LEU A 324 1.83 11.49 -14.63
C LEU A 324 0.47 12.04 -15.06
N VAL A 325 -0.37 12.46 -14.11
CA VAL A 325 -1.68 13.07 -14.44
C VAL A 325 -1.48 14.39 -15.17
N ARG A 326 -0.56 15.25 -14.70
CA ARG A 326 -0.26 16.53 -15.38
C ARG A 326 0.31 16.30 -16.79
N TYR A 327 1.25 15.37 -16.92
CA TYR A 327 1.83 15.04 -18.21
C TYR A 327 0.75 14.55 -19.19
N ALA A 328 -0.17 13.68 -18.72
CA ALA A 328 -1.29 13.22 -19.52
C ALA A 328 -2.18 14.38 -19.96
N ASP A 329 -2.60 15.24 -19.02
CA ASP A 329 -3.53 16.33 -19.26
C ASP A 329 -2.94 17.44 -20.16
N GLN A 330 -1.63 17.70 -20.07
CA GLN A 330 -0.97 18.82 -20.78
C GLN A 330 -0.31 18.41 -22.09
N ASN A 331 0.21 17.16 -22.19
CA ASN A 331 1.10 16.77 -23.27
C ASN A 331 0.57 15.61 -24.11
N CYS A 332 -0.48 14.90 -23.66
CA CYS A 332 -0.95 13.72 -24.37
C CYS A 332 -2.30 13.95 -25.09
N PRO A 333 -2.48 13.43 -26.29
CA PRO A 333 -3.75 13.49 -27.00
C PRO A 333 -4.88 12.84 -26.19
N GLY A 334 -5.98 13.55 -25.97
CA GLY A 334 -7.12 13.06 -25.22
C GLY A 334 -6.88 12.91 -23.71
N GLY A 335 -5.78 13.49 -23.17
CA GLY A 335 -5.44 13.40 -21.76
C GLY A 335 -5.05 11.99 -21.30
N CYS A 336 -4.59 11.13 -22.19
CA CYS A 336 -4.30 9.72 -21.93
C CYS A 336 -2.82 9.40 -22.19
N LEU A 337 -2.13 8.80 -21.23
CA LEU A 337 -0.72 8.40 -21.38
C LEU A 337 -0.55 7.40 -22.53
N PRO A 338 0.48 7.56 -23.38
CA PRO A 338 0.78 6.61 -24.45
C PRO A 338 1.19 5.23 -23.93
N VAL A 339 1.86 5.16 -22.78
CA VAL A 339 2.21 3.92 -22.11
C VAL A 339 1.35 3.80 -20.85
N PRO A 340 0.58 2.70 -20.70
CA PRO A 340 -0.18 2.46 -19.46
C PRO A 340 0.76 2.34 -18.27
N VAL A 341 0.40 2.94 -17.13
CA VAL A 341 1.19 2.86 -15.90
C VAL A 341 0.40 2.12 -14.82
N HIS A 342 0.99 1.07 -14.26
CA HIS A 342 0.41 0.36 -13.13
C HIS A 342 1.21 0.59 -11.85
N VAL A 343 0.55 1.13 -10.83
CA VAL A 343 1.15 1.32 -9.49
C VAL A 343 0.82 0.11 -8.64
N LEU A 344 1.83 -0.64 -8.24
CA LEU A 344 1.70 -1.82 -7.37
C LEU A 344 2.19 -1.47 -5.97
N GLY A 345 1.26 -1.20 -5.06
CA GLY A 345 1.57 -1.01 -3.64
C GLY A 345 1.58 -2.36 -2.91
N GLU A 346 2.71 -3.11 -2.95
CA GLU A 346 2.87 -4.28 -2.10
C GLU A 346 3.02 -3.81 -0.64
N GLU A 347 2.08 -4.16 0.19
CA GLU A 347 1.96 -3.65 1.56
C GLU A 347 1.77 -2.11 1.60
N LEU A 348 0.65 -1.65 1.02
CA LEU A 348 0.30 -0.21 0.94
C LEU A 348 0.46 0.52 2.29
N CYS A 349 0.20 -0.17 3.39
CA CYS A 349 0.31 0.40 4.73
C CYS A 349 1.76 0.70 5.17
N ALA A 350 2.77 0.11 4.51
CA ALA A 350 4.19 0.35 4.75
C ALA A 350 4.80 1.43 3.84
N CYS A 351 4.03 2.02 2.93
CA CYS A 351 4.52 3.03 1.97
C CYS A 351 4.32 4.49 2.46
N GLY A 352 4.04 4.70 3.76
CA GLY A 352 3.61 6.00 4.26
C GLY A 352 2.16 6.34 3.86
N VAL A 353 1.67 7.49 4.33
CA VAL A 353 0.34 7.99 3.95
C VAL A 353 0.45 8.77 2.65
N ILE A 354 -0.19 8.30 1.59
CA ILE A 354 -0.33 9.07 0.35
C ILE A 354 -1.53 10.02 0.55
N PRO A 355 -1.33 11.33 0.71
CA PRO A 355 -2.43 12.27 0.92
C PRO A 355 -3.45 12.21 -0.21
N ASP A 356 -4.74 12.26 0.13
CA ASP A 356 -5.86 12.24 -0.80
C ASP A 356 -5.83 11.04 -1.79
N LEU A 357 -5.34 9.87 -1.33
CA LEU A 357 -5.23 8.69 -2.19
C LEU A 357 -6.57 8.31 -2.82
N SER A 358 -7.67 8.34 -2.06
CA SER A 358 -9.01 8.02 -2.58
C SER A 358 -9.39 8.91 -3.78
N ARG A 359 -9.09 10.21 -3.69
CA ARG A 359 -9.31 11.17 -4.77
C ARG A 359 -8.38 10.89 -5.95
N LYS A 360 -7.08 10.62 -5.69
CA LYS A 360 -6.11 10.31 -6.75
C LYS A 360 -6.57 9.09 -7.56
N ILE A 361 -6.88 7.96 -6.91
CA ILE A 361 -7.29 6.73 -7.61
C ILE A 361 -8.65 6.82 -8.31
N SER A 362 -9.52 7.76 -7.93
CA SER A 362 -10.80 7.96 -8.61
C SER A 362 -10.66 8.58 -10.00
N VAL A 363 -9.59 9.32 -10.26
CA VAL A 363 -9.40 10.11 -11.50
C VAL A 363 -8.36 9.52 -12.46
N ILE A 364 -7.52 8.59 -12.02
CA ILE A 364 -6.36 8.11 -12.80
C ILE A 364 -6.75 7.23 -13.99
N ARG A 365 -7.92 6.55 -13.95
CA ARG A 365 -8.39 5.65 -15.01
C ARG A 365 -8.35 6.32 -16.40
N SER A 366 -8.88 7.54 -16.52
CA SER A 366 -8.95 8.26 -17.81
C SER A 366 -7.59 8.64 -18.34
N ARG A 367 -6.53 8.63 -17.50
CA ARG A 367 -5.15 8.92 -17.87
C ARG A 367 -4.33 7.66 -18.17
N ASN A 368 -4.98 6.49 -18.29
CA ASN A 368 -4.34 5.20 -18.50
C ASN A 368 -3.41 4.78 -17.35
N ILE A 369 -3.77 5.17 -16.12
CA ILE A 369 -3.08 4.81 -14.89
C ILE A 369 -4.02 3.93 -14.06
N SER A 370 -3.46 2.92 -13.41
CA SER A 370 -4.20 2.03 -12.50
C SER A 370 -3.37 1.69 -11.27
N MET A 371 -4.01 1.23 -10.20
CA MET A 371 -3.34 0.89 -8.95
C MET A 371 -3.83 -0.42 -8.36
N SER A 372 -2.91 -1.26 -7.87
CA SER A 372 -3.20 -2.38 -7.00
C SER A 372 -2.81 -2.04 -5.56
N CYS A 373 -3.80 -1.97 -4.69
CA CYS A 373 -3.65 -1.77 -3.25
C CYS A 373 -3.58 -3.13 -2.56
N VAL A 374 -2.38 -3.57 -2.18
CA VAL A 374 -2.18 -4.84 -1.45
C VAL A 374 -1.95 -4.53 0.02
N PHE A 375 -2.66 -5.22 0.91
CA PHE A 375 -2.54 -5.03 2.36
C PHE A 375 -2.82 -6.32 3.12
N GLN A 376 -2.34 -6.42 4.36
CA GLN A 376 -2.44 -7.65 5.15
C GLN A 376 -3.82 -7.81 5.78
N ASN A 377 -4.36 -6.74 6.32
CA ASN A 377 -5.65 -6.71 7.02
C ASN A 377 -6.32 -5.34 6.91
N LEU A 378 -7.59 -5.32 7.20
CA LEU A 378 -8.40 -4.11 7.11
C LEU A 378 -8.08 -3.10 8.22
N ALA A 379 -7.68 -3.57 9.40
CA ALA A 379 -7.32 -2.70 10.53
C ALA A 379 -6.12 -1.81 10.19
N GLY A 380 -5.09 -2.37 9.55
CA GLY A 380 -3.93 -1.61 9.08
C GLY A 380 -4.32 -0.52 8.07
N LEU A 381 -5.23 -0.85 7.13
CA LEU A 381 -5.74 0.12 6.17
C LEU A 381 -6.58 1.23 6.85
N GLN A 382 -7.43 0.88 7.83
CA GLN A 382 -8.22 1.84 8.60
C GLN A 382 -7.35 2.79 9.42
N ASN A 383 -6.29 2.28 10.04
CA ASN A 383 -5.36 3.09 10.82
C ASN A 383 -4.57 4.05 9.93
N ARG A 384 -4.15 3.59 8.75
CA ARG A 384 -3.37 4.42 7.81
C ARG A 384 -4.23 5.47 7.09
N TYR A 385 -5.50 5.14 6.79
CA TYR A 385 -6.47 6.01 6.11
C TYR A 385 -7.76 6.14 6.94
N PRO A 386 -7.73 6.91 8.06
CA PRO A 386 -8.86 7.08 8.97
C PRO A 386 -10.04 7.85 8.35
N ASN A 387 -11.09 8.10 9.13
CA ASN A 387 -12.26 8.92 8.74
C ASN A 387 -12.95 8.43 7.46
N ASN A 388 -13.11 7.10 7.32
CA ASN A 388 -13.73 6.43 6.17
C ASN A 388 -12.96 6.54 4.84
N GLN A 389 -11.79 7.17 4.78
CA GLN A 389 -10.97 7.22 3.56
C GLN A 389 -10.64 5.82 3.03
N TRP A 390 -10.42 4.84 3.91
CA TRP A 390 -10.22 3.44 3.54
C TRP A 390 -11.40 2.86 2.76
N GLN A 391 -12.65 3.23 3.11
CA GLN A 391 -13.85 2.78 2.38
C GLN A 391 -13.92 3.39 0.98
N GLU A 392 -13.54 4.66 0.84
CA GLU A 392 -13.45 5.33 -0.45
C GLU A 392 -12.39 4.69 -1.34
N ILE A 393 -11.21 4.32 -0.77
CA ILE A 393 -10.17 3.58 -1.50
C ILE A 393 -10.72 2.26 -2.02
N LEU A 394 -11.36 1.46 -1.15
CA LEU A 394 -11.95 0.18 -1.55
C LEU A 394 -13.11 0.35 -2.54
N GLY A 395 -13.90 1.41 -2.39
CA GLY A 395 -15.00 1.77 -3.30
C GLY A 395 -14.53 2.12 -4.72
N ASN A 396 -13.28 2.58 -4.84
CA ASN A 396 -12.63 2.85 -6.13
C ASN A 396 -11.94 1.62 -6.75
N CYS A 397 -12.07 0.43 -6.16
CA CYS A 397 -11.57 -0.84 -6.69
C CYS A 397 -12.74 -1.70 -7.18
N ASP A 398 -12.96 -1.75 -8.49
CA ASP A 398 -14.06 -2.52 -9.09
C ASP A 398 -13.92 -4.03 -8.88
N VAL A 399 -12.68 -4.50 -8.74
CA VAL A 399 -12.35 -5.90 -8.47
C VAL A 399 -11.51 -5.97 -7.20
N GLN A 400 -11.91 -6.88 -6.30
CA GLN A 400 -11.20 -7.11 -5.04
C GLN A 400 -10.86 -8.61 -4.95
N LEU A 401 -9.63 -8.92 -4.60
CA LEU A 401 -9.11 -10.27 -4.47
C LEU A 401 -8.78 -10.58 -3.01
N PHE A 402 -9.51 -11.52 -2.43
CA PHE A 402 -9.27 -11.98 -1.06
C PHE A 402 -8.48 -13.28 -1.08
N LEU A 403 -7.28 -13.24 -0.50
CA LEU A 403 -6.33 -14.37 -0.45
C LEU A 403 -6.29 -15.05 0.93
N GLY A 404 -7.07 -14.58 1.89
CA GLY A 404 -7.14 -15.09 3.26
C GLY A 404 -6.79 -14.03 4.30
N CYS A 405 -7.34 -14.18 5.49
CA CYS A 405 -7.09 -13.33 6.66
C CYS A 405 -6.97 -14.16 7.93
N THR A 406 -6.44 -13.55 8.99
CA THR A 406 -6.33 -14.16 10.33
C THR A 406 -7.05 -13.33 11.38
N ASP A 407 -7.59 -12.18 11.02
CA ASP A 407 -8.27 -11.25 11.91
C ASP A 407 -9.79 -11.22 11.69
N ALA A 408 -10.52 -11.02 12.78
CA ALA A 408 -11.98 -11.03 12.77
C ALA A 408 -12.59 -9.85 11.98
N LEU A 409 -11.94 -8.68 11.99
CA LEU A 409 -12.45 -7.49 11.30
C LEU A 409 -12.49 -7.69 9.80
N THR A 410 -11.40 -8.19 9.22
CA THR A 410 -11.33 -8.50 7.78
C THR A 410 -12.30 -9.64 7.43
N ALA A 411 -12.37 -10.70 8.28
CA ALA A 411 -13.27 -11.81 8.04
C ALA A 411 -14.74 -11.38 8.06
N GLU A 412 -15.16 -10.55 9.03
CA GLU A 412 -16.51 -10.01 9.11
C GLU A 412 -16.86 -9.11 7.91
N PHE A 413 -15.90 -8.29 7.48
CA PHE A 413 -16.07 -7.43 6.31
C PHE A 413 -16.32 -8.26 5.04
N ILE A 414 -15.51 -9.30 4.79
CA ILE A 414 -15.66 -10.20 3.63
C ILE A 414 -16.96 -11.00 3.73
N SER A 415 -17.28 -11.52 4.94
CA SER A 415 -18.53 -12.21 5.21
C SER A 415 -19.75 -11.34 4.90
N SER A 416 -19.74 -10.09 5.36
CA SER A 416 -20.81 -9.12 5.07
C SER A 416 -20.95 -8.86 3.56
N ARG A 417 -19.83 -8.71 2.85
CA ARG A 417 -19.82 -8.51 1.39
C ARG A 417 -20.24 -9.73 0.58
N SER A 418 -20.17 -10.93 1.17
CA SER A 418 -20.64 -12.15 0.50
C SER A 418 -22.14 -12.16 0.30
N GLY A 419 -22.87 -11.33 1.04
CA GLY A 419 -24.31 -11.22 0.96
C GLY A 419 -25.05 -12.32 1.71
N GLU A 420 -26.38 -12.27 1.64
CA GLU A 420 -27.25 -13.22 2.31
C GLU A 420 -27.89 -14.17 1.33
N ALA A 421 -27.94 -15.44 1.72
CA ALA A 421 -28.52 -16.54 0.96
C ALA A 421 -29.68 -17.16 1.72
N SER A 422 -30.64 -17.67 0.98
CA SER A 422 -31.71 -18.52 1.50
C SER A 422 -31.26 -19.97 1.47
N VAL A 423 -31.33 -20.67 2.62
CA VAL A 423 -30.93 -22.06 2.74
C VAL A 423 -32.13 -22.93 3.14
N ALA A 424 -32.20 -24.13 2.58
CA ALA A 424 -33.19 -25.11 2.97
C ALA A 424 -32.89 -25.65 4.37
N VAL A 425 -33.87 -25.62 5.24
CA VAL A 425 -33.78 -26.15 6.60
C VAL A 425 -34.84 -27.24 6.77
N THR A 426 -34.42 -28.45 7.10
CA THR A 426 -35.34 -29.55 7.39
C THR A 426 -35.23 -29.90 8.87
N SER A 427 -36.36 -29.82 9.56
CA SER A 427 -36.49 -30.22 10.96
C SER A 427 -37.28 -31.53 11.02
N GLN A 428 -36.70 -32.53 11.66
CA GLN A 428 -37.34 -33.81 11.89
C GLN A 428 -37.66 -33.98 13.38
N ALA A 429 -38.93 -34.10 13.71
CA ALA A 429 -39.38 -34.44 15.03
C ALA A 429 -39.83 -35.91 15.07
N LYS A 430 -39.22 -36.68 15.98
CA LYS A 430 -39.58 -38.06 16.26
C LYS A 430 -40.22 -38.14 17.64
N GLN A 431 -41.50 -38.48 17.72
CA GLN A 431 -42.16 -38.70 19.00
C GLN A 431 -41.97 -40.16 19.41
N LEU A 432 -41.18 -40.38 20.45
CA LEU A 432 -41.03 -41.70 21.09
C LEU A 432 -42.06 -41.86 22.20
N GLY A 433 -43.18 -42.53 21.92
CA GLY A 433 -44.16 -42.89 22.94
C GLY A 433 -43.70 -44.08 23.73
N THR A 434 -43.40 -43.89 25.04
CA THR A 434 -42.82 -44.93 25.93
C THR A 434 -43.89 -45.83 26.61
N TRP A 435 -45.20 -45.55 26.47
CA TRP A 435 -46.25 -46.19 27.30
C TRP A 435 -47.55 -46.59 26.61
N ARG A 436 -47.58 -46.81 25.28
CA ARG A 436 -48.77 -47.35 24.62
C ARG A 436 -48.42 -48.60 23.79
N ILE A 437 -48.89 -49.74 24.29
CA ILE A 437 -48.62 -51.08 23.69
C ILE A 437 -49.42 -51.31 22.38
N SER A 438 -50.31 -50.40 21.96
CA SER A 438 -51.23 -50.65 20.86
C SER A 438 -50.94 -49.91 19.53
N ASN A 439 -49.99 -48.95 19.47
CA ASN A 439 -49.64 -48.32 18.18
C ASN A 439 -48.13 -48.04 18.12
N TYR A 440 -47.42 -49.05 17.62
CA TYR A 440 -45.94 -48.96 17.40
C TYR A 440 -45.62 -48.40 16.02
N THR A 441 -46.22 -47.27 15.66
CA THR A 441 -45.78 -46.48 14.51
C THR A 441 -45.18 -45.18 15.05
N PRO A 442 -43.87 -45.00 14.98
CA PRO A 442 -43.25 -43.73 15.33
C PRO A 442 -43.80 -42.64 14.40
N GLU A 443 -44.41 -41.62 14.98
CA GLU A 443 -44.84 -40.46 14.19
C GLU A 443 -43.60 -39.64 13.83
N TYR A 444 -43.25 -39.65 12.57
CA TYR A 444 -42.22 -38.78 11.99
C TYR A 444 -42.94 -37.55 11.44
N ARG A 445 -42.58 -36.41 11.97
CA ARG A 445 -42.95 -35.12 11.40
C ARG A 445 -41.73 -34.48 10.81
N GLU A 446 -41.75 -34.31 9.48
CA GLU A 446 -40.75 -33.55 8.75
C GLU A 446 -41.32 -32.19 8.39
N THR A 447 -40.64 -31.14 8.80
CA THR A 447 -41.03 -29.77 8.45
C THR A 447 -39.86 -29.18 7.67
N SER A 448 -40.07 -28.87 6.38
CA SER A 448 -39.12 -28.17 5.55
C SER A 448 -39.46 -26.67 5.53
N GLY A 449 -38.46 -25.86 5.67
CA GLY A 449 -38.55 -24.40 5.68
C GLY A 449 -37.33 -23.77 5.00
N VAL A 450 -37.32 -22.44 4.93
CA VAL A 450 -36.20 -21.68 4.41
C VAL A 450 -35.62 -20.85 5.54
N GLY A 451 -34.29 -20.90 5.73
CA GLY A 451 -33.54 -20.12 6.71
C GLY A 451 -32.71 -19.03 6.05
N ARG A 452 -32.36 -18.01 6.83
CA ARG A 452 -31.44 -16.94 6.44
C ARG A 452 -30.02 -17.31 6.85
N ARG A 453 -29.06 -17.14 5.93
CA ARG A 453 -27.65 -17.35 6.19
C ARG A 453 -26.81 -16.43 5.33
N ARG A 454 -25.68 -15.91 5.85
CA ARG A 454 -24.66 -15.31 4.97
C ARG A 454 -24.10 -16.39 4.04
N LEU A 455 -23.79 -16.01 2.80
CA LEU A 455 -23.18 -16.94 1.83
C LEU A 455 -21.90 -17.55 2.40
N LEU A 456 -21.04 -16.70 2.98
CA LEU A 456 -19.86 -17.08 3.75
C LEU A 456 -19.98 -16.52 5.17
N THR A 457 -19.98 -17.35 6.19
CA THR A 457 -19.91 -16.91 7.58
C THR A 457 -18.47 -16.47 7.92
N MET A 458 -18.30 -15.69 8.99
CA MET A 458 -17.00 -15.19 9.42
C MET A 458 -15.98 -16.33 9.65
N ASP A 459 -16.43 -17.43 10.27
CA ASP A 459 -15.60 -18.59 10.53
C ASP A 459 -15.20 -19.36 9.25
N GLU A 460 -16.06 -19.39 8.25
CA GLU A 460 -15.75 -19.96 6.93
C GLU A 460 -14.73 -19.12 6.17
N VAL A 461 -14.82 -17.78 6.29
CA VAL A 461 -13.81 -16.86 5.73
C VAL A 461 -12.46 -17.07 6.40
N LEU A 462 -12.42 -17.21 7.73
CA LEU A 462 -11.17 -17.48 8.49
C LEU A 462 -10.56 -18.85 8.15
N ARG A 463 -11.40 -19.83 7.79
CA ARG A 463 -10.97 -21.19 7.42
C ARG A 463 -10.84 -21.42 5.92
N LEU A 464 -10.86 -20.33 5.12
CA LEU A 464 -10.64 -20.47 3.67
C LEU A 464 -9.30 -21.17 3.42
N ASP A 465 -9.33 -22.21 2.57
CA ASP A 465 -8.13 -22.97 2.22
C ASP A 465 -7.02 -22.04 1.69
N VAL A 466 -5.77 -22.36 2.07
CA VAL A 466 -4.60 -21.55 1.70
C VAL A 466 -4.38 -21.46 0.18
N ASP A 467 -4.91 -22.42 -0.58
CA ASP A 467 -4.82 -22.44 -2.04
C ASP A 467 -6.05 -21.83 -2.74
N LYS A 468 -7.10 -21.46 -1.98
CA LYS A 468 -8.30 -20.80 -2.49
C LYS A 468 -8.23 -19.27 -2.35
N ALA A 469 -8.93 -18.59 -3.23
CA ALA A 469 -9.15 -17.15 -3.18
C ALA A 469 -10.59 -16.79 -3.56
N LEU A 470 -11.04 -15.61 -3.12
CA LEU A 470 -12.34 -15.09 -3.47
C LEU A 470 -12.17 -13.82 -4.34
N VAL A 471 -12.81 -13.80 -5.48
CA VAL A 471 -12.88 -12.65 -6.37
C VAL A 471 -14.22 -11.96 -6.17
N ILE A 472 -14.17 -10.72 -5.68
CA ILE A 472 -15.33 -9.87 -5.45
C ILE A 472 -15.38 -8.84 -6.58
N ILE A 473 -16.44 -8.87 -7.38
CA ILE A 473 -16.61 -8.03 -8.56
C ILE A 473 -17.81 -7.11 -8.35
N ARG A 474 -17.66 -5.82 -8.67
CA ARG A 474 -18.76 -4.86 -8.57
C ARG A 474 -19.98 -5.32 -9.36
N GLY A 475 -21.13 -5.44 -8.67
CA GLY A 475 -22.42 -5.82 -9.25
C GLY A 475 -22.55 -7.29 -9.63
N ARG A 476 -21.70 -8.17 -9.07
CA ARG A 476 -21.75 -9.62 -9.29
C ARG A 476 -21.63 -10.37 -7.96
N ASN A 477 -22.04 -11.64 -7.98
CA ASN A 477 -21.78 -12.58 -6.91
C ASN A 477 -20.27 -12.88 -6.78
N ILE A 478 -19.86 -13.46 -5.67
CA ILE A 478 -18.46 -13.85 -5.41
C ILE A 478 -18.09 -15.06 -6.27
N LEU A 479 -16.89 -14.99 -6.88
CA LEU A 479 -16.28 -16.14 -7.55
C LEU A 479 -15.21 -16.74 -6.64
N GLU A 480 -15.31 -18.03 -6.32
CA GLU A 480 -14.24 -18.80 -5.69
C GLU A 480 -13.30 -19.34 -6.77
N VAL A 481 -11.99 -19.14 -6.58
CA VAL A 481 -10.94 -19.56 -7.52
C VAL A 481 -9.80 -20.25 -6.77
N ASP A 482 -9.03 -21.08 -7.46
CA ASP A 482 -7.72 -21.55 -6.99
C ASP A 482 -6.68 -20.45 -7.21
N LYS A 483 -5.72 -20.29 -6.29
CA LYS A 483 -4.62 -19.34 -6.45
C LYS A 483 -3.70 -19.79 -7.59
N PHE A 484 -3.45 -18.89 -8.52
CA PHE A 484 -2.51 -19.16 -9.60
C PHE A 484 -1.09 -18.77 -9.16
N ASP A 485 -0.24 -19.77 -8.92
CA ASP A 485 1.15 -19.53 -8.55
C ASP A 485 1.97 -19.07 -9.77
N TYR A 486 2.78 -17.99 -9.63
CA TYR A 486 3.57 -17.44 -10.74
C TYR A 486 4.52 -18.47 -11.38
N SER A 487 4.94 -19.51 -10.66
CA SER A 487 5.79 -20.57 -11.23
C SER A 487 5.14 -21.32 -12.39
N LYS A 488 3.79 -21.28 -12.48
CA LYS A 488 3.02 -21.81 -13.62
C LYS A 488 3.01 -20.84 -14.82
N HIS A 489 3.41 -19.59 -14.63
CA HIS A 489 3.44 -18.60 -15.72
C HIS A 489 4.54 -18.94 -16.72
N TYR A 490 4.27 -18.82 -18.03
CA TYR A 490 5.21 -19.20 -19.09
C TYR A 490 6.53 -18.41 -19.05
N GLU A 491 6.51 -17.15 -18.56
CA GLU A 491 7.69 -16.30 -18.38
C GLU A 491 8.48 -16.59 -17.09
N ALA A 492 7.92 -17.35 -16.14
CA ALA A 492 8.56 -17.58 -14.83
C ALA A 492 9.97 -18.15 -14.92
N LYS A 493 10.24 -18.95 -15.95
CA LYS A 493 11.56 -19.57 -16.17
C LYS A 493 12.66 -18.57 -16.56
N LYS A 494 12.27 -17.34 -16.97
CA LYS A 494 13.20 -16.25 -17.32
C LYS A 494 13.55 -15.37 -16.12
N LEU A 495 12.83 -15.54 -15.01
CA LEU A 495 13.14 -14.83 -13.78
C LEU A 495 14.48 -15.30 -13.23
N ARG A 496 15.34 -14.35 -12.90
CA ARG A 496 16.64 -14.59 -12.26
C ARG A 496 16.84 -13.61 -11.13
N PRO A 497 17.45 -14.04 -10.02
CA PRO A 497 17.65 -13.16 -8.86
C PRO A 497 18.62 -12.03 -9.16
N ASP A 498 18.34 -10.87 -8.61
CA ASP A 498 19.16 -9.67 -8.67
C ASP A 498 19.07 -8.93 -7.33
N LYS A 499 20.18 -8.76 -6.61
CA LYS A 499 20.16 -8.18 -5.26
C LYS A 499 20.06 -6.66 -5.32
N ALA A 500 19.08 -6.09 -4.62
CA ALA A 500 18.92 -4.64 -4.52
C ALA A 500 20.16 -3.94 -3.92
N ALA A 501 20.81 -4.57 -2.95
CA ALA A 501 22.05 -4.05 -2.34
C ALA A 501 23.27 -4.07 -3.29
N ALA A 502 23.19 -4.79 -4.41
CA ALA A 502 24.27 -4.83 -5.42
C ALA A 502 24.08 -3.79 -6.54
N HIS A 503 22.97 -3.05 -6.54
CA HIS A 503 22.72 -1.99 -7.52
C HIS A 503 23.75 -0.85 -7.36
N ILE A 504 24.33 -0.42 -8.49
CA ILE A 504 25.29 0.68 -8.55
C ILE A 504 24.64 1.85 -9.29
N PRO A 505 24.27 2.93 -8.57
CA PRO A 505 23.67 4.11 -9.20
C PRO A 505 24.72 4.94 -9.96
N HIS A 506 24.27 5.73 -10.93
CA HIS A 506 25.16 6.57 -11.75
C HIS A 506 25.89 7.63 -10.93
N TRP A 507 25.18 8.32 -10.04
CA TRP A 507 25.75 9.38 -9.21
C TRP A 507 26.96 8.90 -8.39
N ARG A 508 27.02 7.60 -8.06
CA ARG A 508 28.12 7.01 -7.31
C ARG A 508 29.25 6.55 -8.23
N SER A 509 28.96 6.15 -9.46
CA SER A 509 29.99 5.75 -10.44
C SER A 509 30.78 6.96 -10.96
N GLU A 510 30.14 8.13 -11.04
CA GLU A 510 30.79 9.39 -11.43
C GLU A 510 31.61 10.00 -10.30
N ALA A 511 31.28 9.70 -9.06
CA ALA A 511 32.00 10.11 -7.85
C ALA A 511 33.22 9.23 -7.53
N SER A 512 33.86 8.59 -8.53
CA SER A 512 35.16 7.96 -8.32
C SER A 512 36.14 9.01 -7.82
N PRO A 513 36.71 8.90 -6.60
CA PRO A 513 37.47 9.97 -6.01
C PRO A 513 38.76 10.19 -6.81
N THR A 514 38.92 11.37 -7.39
CA THR A 514 40.24 11.93 -7.53
C THR A 514 40.86 11.86 -6.13
N PRO A 515 41.97 11.14 -5.91
CA PRO A 515 42.59 11.07 -4.59
C PRO A 515 42.86 12.49 -4.15
N ALA A 516 42.22 12.92 -3.07
CA ALA A 516 42.44 14.22 -2.46
C ALA A 516 43.96 14.30 -2.18
N ALA A 517 44.62 15.27 -2.81
CA ALA A 517 45.98 15.56 -2.52
C ALA A 517 46.13 15.73 -0.99
N PRO A 518 47.12 15.11 -0.36
CA PRO A 518 47.27 15.19 1.09
C PRO A 518 47.38 16.66 1.50
N VAL A 519 46.40 17.10 2.28
CA VAL A 519 46.41 18.44 2.91
C VAL A 519 47.71 18.51 3.70
N PRO A 520 48.60 19.50 3.46
CA PRO A 520 49.81 19.66 4.24
C PRO A 520 49.43 19.85 5.71
N ARG A 521 49.82 18.96 6.57
CA ARG A 521 49.72 19.14 8.02
C ARG A 521 50.55 20.36 8.39
N THR A 522 49.92 21.50 8.60
CA THR A 522 50.54 22.64 9.26
C THR A 522 50.82 22.22 10.70
N THR A 523 52.06 21.95 10.99
CA THR A 523 52.58 21.79 12.35
C THR A 523 52.32 23.07 13.14
N PRO A 524 51.67 23.01 14.30
CA PRO A 524 51.54 24.19 15.15
C PRO A 524 52.89 24.63 15.65
N ALA A 525 53.21 25.93 15.54
CA ALA A 525 54.41 26.52 16.11
C ALA A 525 54.45 26.31 17.64
N PRO A 526 55.64 26.14 18.25
CA PRO A 526 55.76 25.88 19.68
C PRO A 526 55.31 27.09 20.49
N GLN A 527 54.31 26.88 21.34
CA GLN A 527 53.88 27.87 22.34
C GLN A 527 54.96 27.99 23.43
N LYS A 528 55.35 29.24 23.72
CA LYS A 528 56.24 29.58 24.82
C LYS A 528 55.54 29.32 26.16
N ASP A 529 56.25 28.59 27.03
CA ASP A 529 55.83 28.29 28.39
C ASP A 529 55.60 29.55 29.23
N THR A 530 54.42 29.67 29.82
CA THR A 530 54.12 30.58 30.90
C THR A 530 53.89 29.76 32.18
N PRO A 531 54.44 30.15 33.35
CA PRO A 531 54.49 29.26 34.49
C PRO A 531 53.18 29.10 35.22
N ALA A 532 52.87 27.84 35.57
CA ALA A 532 51.67 27.40 36.24
C ALA A 532 51.52 27.95 37.67
N LYS A 533 50.37 28.61 37.97
CA LYS A 533 49.90 28.86 39.32
C LYS A 533 49.30 27.61 39.92
N LYS A 534 49.90 27.12 41.01
CA LYS A 534 49.39 26.01 41.81
C LYS A 534 48.02 26.33 42.39
N ARG A 535 46.97 25.53 42.03
CA ARG A 535 45.67 25.50 42.73
C ARG A 535 45.69 24.38 43.74
N LYS A 536 45.38 24.73 44.98
CA LYS A 536 45.18 23.77 46.11
C LYS A 536 43.94 22.89 45.85
N ILE A 537 44.15 21.59 45.97
CA ILE A 537 43.08 20.60 46.02
C ILE A 537 42.54 20.60 47.42
N ILE A 538 41.25 20.86 47.61
CA ILE A 538 40.53 20.62 48.86
C ILE A 538 39.78 19.31 48.67
N THR A 539 40.24 18.30 49.37
CA THR A 539 39.54 17.02 49.57
C THR A 539 38.49 17.19 50.68
N THR A 540 37.21 16.99 50.37
CA THR A 540 36.19 16.75 51.38
C THR A 540 35.66 15.34 51.25
N SER A 541 35.76 14.65 52.38
CA SER A 541 35.40 13.26 52.64
C SER A 541 33.90 13.01 52.54
N LYS A 542 33.57 11.82 52.10
CA LYS A 542 32.22 11.20 52.16
C LYS A 542 31.77 11.04 53.61
N GLU A 543 30.57 11.44 53.92
CA GLU A 543 29.76 10.81 54.96
C GLU A 543 28.35 10.56 54.47
N SER A 544 27.91 9.34 54.77
CA SER A 544 26.64 8.72 54.44
C SER A 544 25.51 9.25 55.32
N ILE A 545 24.33 9.50 54.77
CA ILE A 545 23.09 9.44 55.57
C ILE A 545 22.04 8.64 54.79
N LEU A 546 21.83 7.44 55.28
CA LEU A 546 20.63 6.62 55.12
C LEU A 546 19.52 7.19 56.01
N SER A 547 18.35 7.49 55.48
CA SER A 547 17.12 7.54 56.25
C SER A 547 15.93 6.94 55.49
N LYS A 548 15.25 6.02 56.18
CA LYS A 548 14.11 5.21 55.76
C LYS A 548 12.83 6.04 55.57
N PRO A 549 11.82 5.51 54.83
CA PRO A 549 10.56 6.19 54.60
C PRO A 549 9.57 6.03 55.76
N LYS A 550 8.79 7.06 56.01
CA LYS A 550 7.59 7.04 56.87
C LYS A 550 6.33 6.90 56.04
N THR A 551 5.55 5.93 56.39
CA THR A 551 4.15 5.68 56.04
C THR A 551 3.25 6.88 56.36
N ALA A 552 2.37 7.22 55.46
CA ALA A 552 1.25 8.13 55.70
C ALA A 552 -0.10 7.41 55.53
N LYS A 553 -0.95 7.68 56.51
CA LYS A 553 -2.31 7.20 56.69
C LYS A 553 -3.30 7.83 55.72
N LYS A 554 -4.35 7.04 55.42
CA LYS A 554 -5.66 7.44 54.90
C LYS A 554 -6.37 8.45 55.78
N GLU A 555 -7.22 9.24 55.18
CA GLU A 555 -8.55 9.80 55.56
C GLU A 555 -8.78 11.00 54.59
N GLU A 556 -9.83 11.13 53.92
CA GLU A 556 -11.25 10.87 53.66
C GLU A 556 -11.56 11.00 52.17
#